data_aba1a5308834ba0d79e2d4f571cb8632
#
_entry.id   aba1a5308834ba0d79e2d4f571cb8632
#
_cell.length_a   1.000
_cell.length_b   1.000
_cell.length_c   1.000
_cell.angle_alpha   90.00
_cell.angle_beta   90.00
_cell.angle_gamma   90.00
#
_symmetry.space_group_name_H-M   'P 1'
#
loop_
_entity.id
_entity.type
_entity.pdbx_description
1 polymer ?
#
loop_
_entity_poly.entity_id
_entity_poly.type
_entity_poly.pdbx_seq_one_letter_code
_entity_poly.pdbx_strand_id
1 'polypeptide(L)'
;MFSRKGWGGAVDPFILTKFVKPEDIPEDQDPVVSLVMFEWSDRDYVGKLMDDTTSTRAYICDATAIEAKFCNTTEEGEFILSQDSDKSKSMIITQAIHLKNPPAINYPIKRTGYYCVGTYGYTAEEYKGIVEFRNSYGELPAAQIAKLPFYGALTLVYALASAGWAFLYFQNRHDILPVQNYITAILVFLVIEIFMTWLFYDFQNRHGLSTGAKALLIVVSVLSAGRNSFSFFLLLIVCMGYGVVKPSLGRTMIWVRWLAITHFVFGVVYVIASLSVTPENAGPLVLLVVLPLAATLTAFYIWTLNSLNATMKDLMERKQTIKAMMYRKLWWCILGSIIVIFVFFFVNSWTFAGVSDEDFVPTHWSSRWFILDGWLNLVYLADVAFVAWLWRPTANNRRFAMSDEVCDPNSLQTFHMLTFLSRLLKTMRASRLQACAHLLTLMTRTSKAHRPPMMLPETTLRVPTPTVMHHLCQHPSRRNMHPYLESL
;
A
#
# COMPACT_ATOMS: atom_id res chain seq x y z
N MET A 1 -6.86 12.42 12.78
CA MET A 1 -7.07 13.79 12.28
C MET A 1 -6.02 14.73 12.88
N PHE A 2 -5.66 15.81 12.15
CA PHE A 2 -4.80 16.86 12.70
C PHE A 2 -5.64 17.99 13.28
N SER A 3 -5.24 18.50 14.44
CA SER A 3 -5.72 19.79 14.94
C SER A 3 -5.14 20.93 14.10
N ARG A 4 -5.74 22.12 14.15
CA ARG A 4 -5.24 23.31 13.46
C ARG A 4 -3.80 23.71 13.87
N LYS A 5 -3.40 23.37 15.10
CA LYS A 5 -2.01 23.56 15.57
C LYS A 5 -1.05 22.50 15.03
N GLY A 6 -1.53 21.29 14.77
CA GLY A 6 -0.70 20.18 14.29
C GLY A 6 -0.38 20.25 12.80
N TRP A 7 -1.32 20.78 12.01
CA TRP A 7 -1.14 21.03 10.57
C TRP A 7 -1.98 22.24 10.19
N GLY A 8 -1.35 23.30 9.75
CA GLY A 8 -2.02 24.56 9.41
C GLY A 8 -3.05 24.38 8.27
N GLY A 9 -4.02 25.31 8.22
CA GLY A 9 -5.06 25.33 7.17
C GLY A 9 -6.06 26.45 7.38
N ALA A 10 -6.98 26.61 6.44
CA ALA A 10 -7.93 27.71 6.42
C ALA A 10 -9.17 27.48 7.30
N VAL A 11 -9.49 26.21 7.62
CA VAL A 11 -10.73 25.82 8.29
C VAL A 11 -10.41 25.15 9.64
N ASP A 12 -11.28 25.30 10.62
CA ASP A 12 -11.17 24.52 11.86
C ASP A 12 -11.60 23.08 11.58
N PRO A 13 -10.79 22.08 11.97
CA PRO A 13 -11.09 20.69 11.67
C PRO A 13 -12.27 20.17 12.48
N PHE A 14 -13.12 19.35 11.82
CA PHE A 14 -14.32 18.79 12.44
C PHE A 14 -14.67 17.41 11.87
N ILE A 15 -15.53 16.69 12.60
CA ILE A 15 -16.25 15.52 12.09
C ILE A 15 -17.73 15.88 12.07
N LEU A 16 -18.35 15.76 10.91
CA LEU A 16 -19.78 15.99 10.73
C LEU A 16 -20.46 14.65 10.45
N THR A 17 -21.44 14.29 11.27
CA THR A 17 -22.25 13.10 11.06
C THR A 17 -23.69 13.52 10.76
N LYS A 18 -24.25 12.98 9.69
CA LYS A 18 -25.64 13.22 9.28
C LYS A 18 -26.27 11.90 8.86
N PHE A 19 -27.42 11.57 9.46
CA PHE A 19 -28.20 10.42 9.05
C PHE A 19 -29.23 10.82 7.98
N VAL A 20 -29.51 9.88 7.09
CA VAL A 20 -30.53 10.05 6.06
C VAL A 20 -31.84 9.54 6.62
N LYS A 21 -32.91 10.35 6.50
CA LYS A 21 -34.26 9.92 6.88
C LYS A 21 -34.66 8.79 5.91
N PRO A 22 -35.06 7.60 6.41
CA PRO A 22 -35.63 6.54 5.56
C PRO A 22 -36.96 7.00 4.92
N GLU A 23 -37.23 6.54 3.70
CA GLU A 23 -38.43 6.93 2.95
C GLU A 23 -39.69 6.28 3.50
N ASP A 24 -39.59 5.08 4.07
CA ASP A 24 -40.70 4.21 4.50
C ASP A 24 -40.78 4.04 6.03
N ILE A 25 -40.74 5.12 6.80
CA ILE A 25 -40.97 5.02 8.25
C ILE A 25 -42.47 5.12 8.51
N PRO A 26 -43.13 4.10 9.15
CA PRO A 26 -44.51 4.19 9.63
C PRO A 26 -44.67 5.38 10.58
N GLU A 27 -45.81 6.04 10.56
CA GLU A 27 -46.02 7.25 11.37
C GLU A 27 -45.95 6.98 12.88
N ASP A 28 -46.25 5.77 13.31
CA ASP A 28 -46.24 5.30 14.69
C ASP A 28 -44.85 4.84 15.19
N GLN A 29 -43.87 4.68 14.30
CA GLN A 29 -42.52 4.23 14.63
C GLN A 29 -41.50 5.38 14.48
N ASP A 30 -40.57 5.44 15.42
CA ASP A 30 -39.40 6.35 15.38
C ASP A 30 -38.13 5.56 15.61
N PRO A 31 -37.53 5.04 14.54
CA PRO A 31 -36.29 4.25 14.66
C PRO A 31 -35.16 5.10 15.22
N VAL A 32 -34.44 4.54 16.22
CA VAL A 32 -33.34 5.19 16.92
C VAL A 32 -32.02 4.53 16.56
N VAL A 33 -31.01 5.38 16.32
CA VAL A 33 -29.61 4.98 16.12
C VAL A 33 -28.75 5.62 17.20
N SER A 34 -28.04 4.79 17.94
CA SER A 34 -27.05 5.26 18.92
C SER A 34 -25.79 5.75 18.19
N LEU A 35 -25.29 6.93 18.57
CA LEU A 35 -24.08 7.53 18.02
C LEU A 35 -23.08 7.80 19.15
N VAL A 36 -21.80 7.46 18.92
CA VAL A 36 -20.68 7.89 19.78
C VAL A 36 -19.54 8.43 18.95
N MET A 37 -18.91 9.52 19.39
CA MET A 37 -17.71 10.10 18.81
C MET A 37 -16.68 10.36 19.90
N PHE A 38 -15.46 9.86 19.72
CA PHE A 38 -14.39 10.01 20.71
C PHE A 38 -13.01 9.91 20.06
N GLU A 39 -11.98 10.32 20.77
CA GLU A 39 -10.59 10.10 20.41
C GLU A 39 -10.12 8.77 21.02
N TRP A 40 -9.33 7.99 20.28
CA TRP A 40 -8.97 6.61 20.64
C TRP A 40 -8.32 6.46 22.02
N SER A 41 -7.53 7.46 22.47
CA SER A 41 -6.92 7.41 23.79
C SER A 41 -7.95 7.51 24.95
N ASP A 42 -9.17 7.91 24.63
CA ASP A 42 -10.27 8.04 25.58
C ASP A 42 -11.28 6.88 25.49
N ARG A 43 -10.94 5.78 24.74
CA ARG A 43 -11.83 4.62 24.53
C ARG A 43 -12.27 3.93 25.81
N ASP A 44 -11.41 3.97 26.84
CA ASP A 44 -11.69 3.31 28.13
C ASP A 44 -12.84 3.95 28.90
N TYR A 45 -13.21 5.20 28.54
CA TYR A 45 -14.36 5.89 29.09
C TYR A 45 -15.68 5.55 28.39
N VAL A 46 -15.65 4.82 27.26
CA VAL A 46 -16.84 4.38 26.55
C VAL A 46 -17.20 2.96 27.01
N GLY A 47 -18.42 2.81 27.49
CA GLY A 47 -18.91 1.58 28.12
C GLY A 47 -18.53 1.45 29.60
N LYS A 48 -19.33 0.68 30.32
CA LYS A 48 -19.14 0.38 31.74
C LYS A 48 -18.97 -1.12 31.93
N LEU A 49 -18.03 -1.53 32.77
CA LEU A 49 -17.84 -2.95 33.10
C LEU A 49 -19.07 -3.49 33.82
N MET A 50 -19.57 -4.64 33.35
CA MET A 50 -20.75 -5.28 33.94
C MET A 50 -20.41 -5.98 35.27
N ASP A 51 -19.19 -6.55 35.34
CA ASP A 51 -18.71 -7.26 36.53
C ASP A 51 -17.19 -7.15 36.59
N ASP A 52 -16.61 -7.02 37.78
CA ASP A 52 -15.15 -6.97 37.99
C ASP A 52 -14.43 -8.27 37.61
N THR A 53 -15.17 -9.38 37.48
CA THR A 53 -14.65 -10.71 37.14
C THR A 53 -14.67 -11.01 35.64
N THR A 54 -15.53 -10.34 34.86
CA THR A 54 -15.69 -10.48 33.43
C THR A 54 -15.30 -9.21 32.74
N SER A 55 -14.43 -9.29 31.71
CA SER A 55 -14.05 -8.12 30.88
C SER A 55 -15.20 -7.60 29.99
N THR A 56 -16.43 -8.03 30.26
CA THR A 56 -17.61 -7.66 29.46
C THR A 56 -18.07 -6.26 29.82
N ARG A 57 -18.19 -5.38 28.81
CA ARG A 57 -18.69 -4.01 28.99
C ARG A 57 -20.09 -3.86 28.41
N ALA A 58 -20.95 -3.16 29.10
CA ALA A 58 -22.19 -2.63 28.57
C ALA A 58 -21.89 -1.32 27.82
N TYR A 59 -22.27 -1.27 26.53
CA TYR A 59 -21.99 -0.11 25.69
C TYR A 59 -23.23 0.72 25.43
N ILE A 60 -24.41 0.12 25.38
CA ILE A 60 -25.68 0.78 25.00
C ILE A 60 -26.59 0.83 26.24
N CYS A 61 -27.21 1.97 26.44
CA CYS A 61 -28.24 2.16 27.46
C CYS A 61 -29.55 1.54 26.98
N ASP A 62 -29.80 0.33 27.42
CA ASP A 62 -31.03 -0.41 27.21
C ASP A 62 -31.79 -0.64 28.53
N ALA A 63 -32.92 -1.27 28.49
CA ALA A 63 -33.73 -1.56 29.67
C ALA A 63 -32.95 -2.34 30.72
N THR A 64 -32.05 -3.26 30.31
CA THR A 64 -31.24 -4.06 31.24
C THR A 64 -30.14 -3.24 31.89
N ALA A 65 -29.54 -2.31 31.18
CA ALA A 65 -28.54 -1.39 31.69
C ALA A 65 -29.17 -0.35 32.67
N ILE A 66 -30.39 0.06 32.40
CA ILE A 66 -31.17 0.95 33.31
C ILE A 66 -31.49 0.23 34.63
N GLU A 67 -31.96 -1.03 34.59
CA GLU A 67 -32.19 -1.86 35.77
C GLU A 67 -30.90 -2.08 36.58
N ALA A 68 -29.78 -2.27 35.92
CA ALA A 68 -28.44 -2.38 36.52
C ALA A 68 -27.86 -1.06 37.00
N LYS A 69 -28.55 0.07 36.81
CA LYS A 69 -28.13 1.45 37.17
C LYS A 69 -26.80 1.87 36.48
N PHE A 70 -26.60 1.41 35.27
CA PHE A 70 -25.44 1.83 34.44
C PHE A 70 -25.72 3.15 33.72
N CYS A 71 -26.98 3.47 33.47
CA CYS A 71 -27.46 4.70 32.85
C CYS A 71 -28.85 5.06 33.35
N ASN A 72 -29.33 6.24 32.96
CA ASN A 72 -30.67 6.75 33.35
C ASN A 72 -31.68 6.52 32.20
N THR A 73 -32.96 6.54 32.52
CA THR A 73 -34.04 6.43 31.52
C THR A 73 -34.03 7.55 30.47
N THR A 74 -33.43 8.70 30.77
CA THR A 74 -33.27 9.82 29.83
C THR A 74 -32.15 9.59 28.79
N GLU A 75 -31.28 8.62 29.03
CA GLU A 75 -30.13 8.27 28.19
C GLU A 75 -30.38 7.00 27.36
N GLU A 76 -31.63 6.51 27.40
CA GLU A 76 -32.02 5.30 26.66
C GLU A 76 -31.69 5.42 25.18
N GLY A 77 -31.00 4.42 24.63
CA GLY A 77 -30.51 4.43 23.25
C GLY A 77 -29.18 5.17 23.04
N GLU A 78 -28.58 5.78 24.08
CA GLU A 78 -27.25 6.36 23.99
C GLU A 78 -26.15 5.36 24.33
N PHE A 79 -24.89 5.69 23.98
CA PHE A 79 -23.74 4.94 24.49
C PHE A 79 -23.47 5.32 25.96
N ILE A 80 -23.27 4.30 26.79
CA ILE A 80 -22.96 4.46 28.20
C ILE A 80 -21.53 5.04 28.34
N LEU A 81 -21.37 6.04 29.19
CA LEU A 81 -20.07 6.58 29.57
C LEU A 81 -19.69 6.12 30.97
N SER A 82 -18.39 5.90 31.20
CA SER A 82 -17.85 5.65 32.55
C SER A 82 -18.02 6.86 33.44
N GLN A 83 -18.09 6.63 34.74
CA GLN A 83 -18.20 7.72 35.74
C GLN A 83 -17.00 8.69 35.70
N ASP A 84 -15.85 8.23 35.22
CA ASP A 84 -14.63 9.01 35.08
C ASP A 84 -14.50 9.72 33.72
N SER A 85 -15.56 9.75 32.90
CA SER A 85 -15.55 10.37 31.56
C SER A 85 -15.16 11.85 31.56
N ASP A 86 -15.35 12.55 32.67
CA ASP A 86 -14.89 13.94 32.85
C ASP A 86 -13.36 14.08 32.83
N LYS A 87 -12.61 13.00 33.06
CA LYS A 87 -11.14 12.95 32.96
C LYS A 87 -10.63 12.72 31.54
N SER A 88 -11.52 12.57 30.57
CA SER A 88 -11.16 12.37 29.16
C SER A 88 -10.31 13.54 28.64
N LYS A 89 -9.34 13.22 27.80
CA LYS A 89 -8.45 14.22 27.18
C LYS A 89 -9.14 15.00 26.07
N SER A 90 -10.14 14.39 25.43
CA SER A 90 -10.94 14.94 24.35
C SER A 90 -12.42 14.80 24.70
N MET A 91 -13.26 15.61 24.07
CA MET A 91 -14.69 15.52 24.26
C MET A 91 -15.21 14.17 23.77
N ILE A 92 -16.09 13.53 24.50
CA ILE A 92 -16.85 12.36 24.06
C ILE A 92 -18.29 12.83 23.82
N ILE A 93 -18.82 12.58 22.62
CA ILE A 93 -20.22 12.85 22.30
C ILE A 93 -20.94 11.50 22.21
N THR A 94 -22.00 11.33 22.99
CA THR A 94 -22.97 10.25 22.84
C THR A 94 -24.34 10.84 22.61
N GLN A 95 -25.12 10.24 21.72
CA GLN A 95 -26.47 10.72 21.41
C GLN A 95 -27.32 9.63 20.79
N ALA A 96 -28.59 9.56 21.21
CA ALA A 96 -29.64 8.78 20.54
C ALA A 96 -30.24 9.62 19.39
N ILE A 97 -30.11 9.14 18.17
CA ILE A 97 -30.55 9.85 16.97
C ILE A 97 -31.88 9.27 16.48
N HIS A 98 -32.92 10.08 16.51
CA HIS A 98 -34.24 9.76 16.00
C HIS A 98 -34.29 9.97 14.49
N LEU A 99 -34.54 8.92 13.71
CA LEU A 99 -34.46 8.95 12.25
C LEU A 99 -35.63 9.69 11.57
N LYS A 100 -36.71 10.01 12.27
CA LYS A 100 -37.78 10.88 11.75
C LYS A 100 -37.28 12.30 11.43
N ASN A 101 -36.40 12.85 12.29
CA ASN A 101 -35.82 14.17 12.09
C ASN A 101 -34.35 14.19 12.60
N PRO A 102 -33.43 13.52 11.88
CA PRO A 102 -32.07 13.36 12.33
C PRO A 102 -31.31 14.70 12.30
N PRO A 103 -30.77 15.15 13.44
CA PRO A 103 -29.91 16.33 13.49
C PRO A 103 -28.55 16.05 12.84
N ALA A 104 -27.90 17.10 12.34
CA ALA A 104 -26.50 17.03 11.95
C ALA A 104 -25.63 17.25 13.20
N ILE A 105 -24.76 16.30 13.51
CA ILE A 105 -23.88 16.34 14.68
C ILE A 105 -22.50 16.78 14.26
N ASN A 106 -21.99 17.86 14.86
CA ASN A 106 -20.67 18.42 14.59
C ASN A 106 -19.75 18.21 15.80
N TYR A 107 -18.62 17.52 15.56
CA TYR A 107 -17.58 17.28 16.55
C TYR A 107 -16.32 18.11 16.20
N PRO A 108 -15.98 19.17 16.98
CA PRO A 108 -14.80 19.99 16.72
C PRO A 108 -13.51 19.31 17.16
N ILE A 109 -12.50 19.27 16.29
CA ILE A 109 -11.21 18.65 16.57
C ILE A 109 -10.25 19.66 17.19
N LYS A 110 -10.00 19.53 18.50
CA LYS A 110 -9.09 20.41 19.24
C LYS A 110 -7.67 19.85 19.38
N ARG A 111 -7.52 18.52 19.32
CA ARG A 111 -6.23 17.81 19.48
C ARG A 111 -5.97 16.94 18.25
N THR A 112 -4.69 16.75 17.92
CA THR A 112 -4.28 15.77 16.91
C THR A 112 -4.39 14.39 17.51
N GLY A 113 -5.08 13.47 16.84
CA GLY A 113 -5.30 12.12 17.33
C GLY A 113 -6.03 11.22 16.33
N TYR A 114 -6.34 10.02 16.78
CA TYR A 114 -7.12 9.03 16.04
C TYR A 114 -8.55 9.05 16.57
N TYR A 115 -9.49 9.49 15.74
CA TYR A 115 -10.89 9.68 16.14
C TYR A 115 -11.75 8.56 15.58
N CYS A 116 -12.68 8.11 16.41
CA CYS A 116 -13.66 7.07 16.09
C CYS A 116 -15.07 7.65 16.10
N VAL A 117 -15.88 7.19 15.15
CA VAL A 117 -17.32 7.41 15.09
C VAL A 117 -17.97 6.04 15.12
N GLY A 118 -18.70 5.75 16.19
CA GLY A 118 -19.42 4.51 16.39
C GLY A 118 -20.92 4.73 16.22
N THR A 119 -21.58 3.81 15.53
CA THR A 119 -23.04 3.81 15.40
C THR A 119 -23.59 2.41 15.67
N TYR A 120 -24.73 2.35 16.32
CA TYR A 120 -25.45 1.11 16.60
C TYR A 120 -26.96 1.33 16.38
N GLY A 121 -27.59 0.44 15.63
CA GLY A 121 -29.04 0.49 15.43
C GLY A 121 -29.75 0.01 16.71
N TYR A 122 -30.26 0.92 17.53
CA TYR A 122 -30.95 0.57 18.77
C TYR A 122 -32.31 -0.06 18.49
N THR A 123 -33.17 0.67 17.75
CA THR A 123 -34.46 0.16 17.25
C THR A 123 -34.49 0.15 15.72
N ALA A 124 -33.50 0.73 15.04
CA ALA A 124 -33.38 0.76 13.60
C ALA A 124 -32.68 -0.50 13.08
N GLU A 125 -33.33 -1.32 12.26
CA GLU A 125 -32.73 -2.49 11.62
C GLU A 125 -31.79 -2.07 10.49
N GLU A 126 -32.19 -1.07 9.69
CA GLU A 126 -31.41 -0.49 8.61
C GLU A 126 -31.37 1.03 8.70
N TYR A 127 -30.20 1.61 8.51
CA TYR A 127 -30.04 3.07 8.46
C TYR A 127 -28.88 3.47 7.56
N LYS A 128 -28.93 4.68 7.04
CA LYS A 128 -27.90 5.29 6.22
C LYS A 128 -27.40 6.57 6.88
N GLY A 129 -26.08 6.73 6.97
CA GLY A 129 -25.44 7.92 7.50
C GLY A 129 -24.24 8.32 6.65
N ILE A 130 -23.94 9.62 6.65
CA ILE A 130 -22.76 10.22 6.02
C ILE A 130 -21.91 10.78 7.14
N VAL A 131 -20.63 10.40 7.17
CA VAL A 131 -19.65 10.95 8.10
C VAL A 131 -18.57 11.65 7.29
N GLU A 132 -18.44 12.97 7.49
CA GLU A 132 -17.41 13.80 6.87
C GLU A 132 -16.30 14.08 7.88
N PHE A 133 -15.07 13.69 7.53
CA PHE A 133 -13.86 14.00 8.28
C PHE A 133 -13.13 15.13 7.59
N ARG A 134 -13.26 16.35 8.07
CA ARG A 134 -12.63 17.52 7.48
C ARG A 134 -11.46 18.00 8.31
N ASN A 135 -10.26 17.93 7.75
CA ASN A 135 -9.07 18.51 8.35
C ASN A 135 -8.93 19.99 7.97
N SER A 136 -8.06 20.73 8.65
CA SER A 136 -7.81 22.15 8.40
C SER A 136 -7.34 22.45 6.97
N TYR A 137 -6.70 21.50 6.31
CA TYR A 137 -6.16 21.58 4.96
C TYR A 137 -7.08 20.99 3.87
N GLY A 138 -8.14 20.28 4.25
CA GLY A 138 -9.08 19.64 3.34
C GLY A 138 -9.62 18.30 3.83
N GLU A 139 -10.06 17.47 2.90
CA GLU A 139 -10.73 16.20 3.18
C GLU A 139 -9.80 14.96 3.14
N LEU A 140 -8.53 15.16 2.78
CA LEU A 140 -7.56 14.07 2.77
C LEU A 140 -7.32 13.56 4.20
N PRO A 141 -7.38 12.23 4.44
CA PRO A 141 -7.08 11.67 5.75
C PRO A 141 -5.70 12.08 6.27
N ALA A 142 -5.60 12.31 7.57
CA ALA A 142 -4.35 12.73 8.22
C ALA A 142 -3.20 11.74 7.99
N ALA A 143 -3.49 10.45 7.87
CA ALA A 143 -2.52 9.42 7.53
C ALA A 143 -1.94 9.55 6.10
N GLN A 144 -2.57 10.34 5.23
CA GLN A 144 -2.19 10.43 3.81
C GLN A 144 -1.70 11.83 3.41
N ILE A 145 -1.91 12.86 4.24
CA ILE A 145 -1.57 14.25 3.86
C ILE A 145 -0.09 14.41 3.50
N ALA A 146 0.80 13.69 4.18
CA ALA A 146 2.24 13.74 3.91
C ALA A 146 2.60 13.24 2.49
N LYS A 147 1.73 12.45 1.85
CA LYS A 147 1.90 12.03 0.44
C LYS A 147 1.81 13.21 -0.52
N LEU A 148 1.00 14.21 -0.21
CA LEU A 148 0.81 15.37 -1.09
C LEU A 148 2.11 16.15 -1.32
N PRO A 149 2.83 16.67 -0.31
CA PRO A 149 4.12 17.32 -0.51
C PRO A 149 5.19 16.33 -1.00
N PHE A 150 5.14 15.06 -0.60
CA PHE A 150 6.07 14.04 -1.05
C PHE A 150 6.01 13.81 -2.56
N TYR A 151 4.82 13.55 -3.13
CA TYR A 151 4.66 13.35 -4.58
C TYR A 151 4.88 14.64 -5.36
N GLY A 152 4.57 15.82 -4.79
CA GLY A 152 4.91 17.12 -5.37
C GLY A 152 6.42 17.31 -5.51
N ALA A 153 7.17 17.05 -4.44
CA ALA A 153 8.63 17.11 -4.47
C ALA A 153 9.23 16.05 -5.43
N LEU A 154 8.69 14.84 -5.42
CA LEU A 154 9.13 13.76 -6.30
C LEU A 154 8.91 14.09 -7.78
N THR A 155 7.76 14.73 -8.11
CA THR A 155 7.48 15.22 -9.47
C THR A 155 8.56 16.23 -9.93
N LEU A 156 8.92 17.17 -9.07
CA LEU A 156 9.98 18.14 -9.37
C LEU A 156 11.33 17.47 -9.59
N VAL A 157 11.69 16.51 -8.75
CA VAL A 157 12.94 15.76 -8.90
C VAL A 157 12.99 14.98 -10.22
N TYR A 158 11.90 14.26 -10.57
CA TYR A 158 11.83 13.57 -11.87
C TYR A 158 11.84 14.56 -13.05
N ALA A 159 11.16 15.71 -12.95
CA ALA A 159 11.18 16.73 -14.00
C ALA A 159 12.58 17.30 -14.21
N LEU A 160 13.31 17.60 -13.13
CA LEU A 160 14.69 18.09 -13.21
C LEU A 160 15.65 17.04 -13.76
N ALA A 161 15.53 15.78 -13.32
CA ALA A 161 16.32 14.66 -13.86
C ALA A 161 16.05 14.46 -15.36
N SER A 162 14.78 14.54 -15.76
CA SER A 162 14.36 14.40 -17.17
C SER A 162 14.85 15.58 -18.02
N ALA A 163 14.84 16.79 -17.48
CA ALA A 163 15.38 17.97 -18.16
C ALA A 163 16.90 17.86 -18.37
N GLY A 164 17.64 17.42 -17.34
CA GLY A 164 19.08 17.13 -17.44
C GLY A 164 19.38 16.04 -18.46
N TRP A 165 18.57 14.97 -18.46
CA TRP A 165 18.67 13.91 -19.49
C TRP A 165 18.39 14.45 -20.90
N ALA A 166 17.32 15.23 -21.07
CA ALA A 166 16.95 15.83 -22.36
C ALA A 166 18.06 16.73 -22.89
N PHE A 167 18.67 17.55 -22.02
CA PHE A 167 19.82 18.38 -22.40
C PHE A 167 20.97 17.54 -22.98
N LEU A 168 21.39 16.47 -22.28
CA LEU A 168 22.43 15.57 -22.76
C LEU A 168 22.04 14.84 -24.04
N TYR A 169 20.75 14.44 -24.14
CA TYR A 169 20.20 13.79 -25.32
C TYR A 169 20.27 14.70 -26.57
N PHE A 170 19.84 15.94 -26.46
CA PHE A 170 19.87 16.91 -27.56
C PHE A 170 21.31 17.30 -27.94
N GLN A 171 22.19 17.45 -26.95
CA GLN A 171 23.60 17.74 -27.20
C GLN A 171 24.29 16.64 -28.01
N ASN A 172 23.95 15.35 -27.75
CA ASN A 172 24.57 14.21 -28.40
C ASN A 172 23.63 13.49 -29.38
N ARG A 173 22.65 14.19 -29.96
CA ARG A 173 21.58 13.61 -30.79
C ARG A 173 22.04 12.78 -31.99
N HIS A 174 23.27 12.98 -32.48
CA HIS A 174 23.82 12.26 -33.62
C HIS A 174 24.38 10.86 -33.24
N ASP A 175 24.65 10.63 -31.95
CA ASP A 175 25.28 9.42 -31.43
C ASP A 175 24.40 8.65 -30.44
N ILE A 176 23.08 8.78 -30.57
CA ILE A 176 22.11 8.15 -29.66
C ILE A 176 22.04 6.64 -29.88
N LEU A 177 22.09 5.87 -28.78
CA LEU A 177 21.90 4.42 -28.77
C LEU A 177 20.39 4.07 -28.69
N PRO A 178 19.97 2.95 -29.29
CA PRO A 178 18.58 2.50 -29.24
C PRO A 178 18.01 2.37 -27.80
N VAL A 179 18.82 1.93 -26.83
CA VAL A 179 18.44 1.82 -25.43
C VAL A 179 18.14 3.19 -24.79
N GLN A 180 18.83 4.24 -25.20
CA GLN A 180 18.62 5.60 -24.68
C GLN A 180 17.24 6.15 -25.05
N ASN A 181 16.67 5.75 -26.19
CA ASN A 181 15.30 6.12 -26.56
C ASN A 181 14.27 5.53 -25.58
N TYR A 182 14.47 4.27 -25.13
CA TYR A 182 13.60 3.67 -24.12
C TYR A 182 13.76 4.31 -22.75
N ILE A 183 15.01 4.70 -22.37
CA ILE A 183 15.26 5.45 -21.14
C ILE A 183 14.58 6.84 -21.21
N THR A 184 14.63 7.52 -22.34
CA THR A 184 13.90 8.78 -22.56
C THR A 184 12.40 8.58 -22.38
N ALA A 185 11.84 7.55 -23.00
CA ALA A 185 10.43 7.25 -22.94
C ALA A 185 9.97 6.95 -21.48
N ILE A 186 10.74 6.19 -20.70
CA ILE A 186 10.39 5.91 -19.32
C ILE A 186 10.50 7.17 -18.44
N LEU A 187 11.52 8.00 -18.62
CA LEU A 187 11.66 9.23 -17.85
C LEU A 187 10.47 10.19 -18.07
N VAL A 188 10.04 10.37 -19.32
CA VAL A 188 8.84 11.16 -19.63
C VAL A 188 7.59 10.53 -19.02
N PHE A 189 7.45 9.21 -19.13
CA PHE A 189 6.33 8.49 -18.54
C PHE A 189 6.26 8.66 -17.02
N LEU A 190 7.41 8.59 -16.33
CA LEU A 190 7.50 8.75 -14.89
C LEU A 190 7.11 10.16 -14.42
N VAL A 191 7.51 11.18 -15.15
CA VAL A 191 7.08 12.57 -14.83
C VAL A 191 5.55 12.64 -14.89
N ILE A 192 4.93 12.07 -15.94
CA ILE A 192 3.48 12.08 -16.10
C ILE A 192 2.80 11.28 -14.99
N GLU A 193 3.28 10.08 -14.70
CA GLU A 193 2.68 9.18 -13.70
C GLU A 193 2.75 9.78 -12.28
N ILE A 194 3.91 10.29 -11.86
CA ILE A 194 4.07 10.89 -10.53
C ILE A 194 3.29 12.20 -10.41
N PHE A 195 3.23 13.01 -11.47
CA PHE A 195 2.40 14.22 -11.51
C PHE A 195 0.91 13.86 -11.39
N MET A 196 0.43 12.82 -12.09
CA MET A 196 -0.96 12.38 -11.98
C MET A 196 -1.28 11.84 -10.57
N THR A 197 -0.32 11.19 -9.93
CA THR A 197 -0.44 10.74 -8.55
C THR A 197 -0.55 11.93 -7.59
N TRP A 198 0.27 12.95 -7.76
CA TRP A 198 0.16 14.20 -7.00
C TRP A 198 -1.18 14.89 -7.23
N LEU A 199 -1.62 14.98 -8.48
CA LEU A 199 -2.91 15.59 -8.86
C LEU A 199 -4.09 14.83 -8.22
N PHE A 200 -4.03 13.51 -8.16
CA PHE A 200 -5.04 12.70 -7.47
C PHE A 200 -5.16 13.05 -5.99
N TYR A 201 -4.04 13.13 -5.26
CA TYR A 201 -4.06 13.52 -3.85
C TYR A 201 -4.51 14.96 -3.63
N ASP A 202 -4.12 15.90 -4.49
CA ASP A 202 -4.59 17.31 -4.44
C ASP A 202 -6.09 17.39 -4.70
N PHE A 203 -6.57 16.69 -5.73
CA PHE A 203 -7.98 16.66 -6.08
C PHE A 203 -8.83 16.02 -4.96
N GLN A 204 -8.37 14.89 -4.40
CA GLN A 204 -9.02 14.23 -3.28
C GLN A 204 -9.03 15.13 -2.03
N ASN A 205 -7.97 15.91 -1.80
CA ASN A 205 -7.92 16.84 -0.67
C ASN A 205 -8.96 17.97 -0.79
N ARG A 206 -9.27 18.40 -2.00
CA ARG A 206 -10.23 19.49 -2.25
C ARG A 206 -11.67 19.04 -2.36
N HIS A 207 -11.92 17.83 -2.90
CA HIS A 207 -13.25 17.36 -3.29
C HIS A 207 -13.64 16.04 -2.64
N GLY A 208 -12.84 15.52 -1.70
CA GLY A 208 -13.08 14.26 -1.02
C GLY A 208 -13.15 13.05 -1.96
N LEU A 209 -13.92 12.06 -1.59
CA LEU A 209 -14.13 10.82 -2.36
C LEU A 209 -15.19 10.98 -3.45
N SER A 210 -15.14 12.07 -4.21
CA SER A 210 -16.06 12.32 -5.32
C SER A 210 -15.86 11.33 -6.48
N THR A 211 -16.82 11.29 -7.42
CA THR A 211 -16.71 10.48 -8.65
C THR A 211 -15.46 10.82 -9.45
N GLY A 212 -15.08 12.11 -9.49
CA GLY A 212 -13.84 12.56 -10.13
C GLY A 212 -12.59 12.00 -9.46
N ALA A 213 -12.54 11.95 -8.12
CA ALA A 213 -11.44 11.34 -7.38
C ALA A 213 -11.33 9.84 -7.66
N LYS A 214 -12.45 9.12 -7.77
CA LYS A 214 -12.47 7.70 -8.14
C LYS A 214 -11.94 7.48 -9.56
N ALA A 215 -12.34 8.32 -10.51
CA ALA A 215 -11.83 8.25 -11.89
C ALA A 215 -10.32 8.49 -11.95
N LEU A 216 -9.81 9.52 -11.24
CA LEU A 216 -8.37 9.77 -11.13
C LEU A 216 -7.63 8.62 -10.47
N LEU A 217 -8.19 7.99 -9.44
CA LEU A 217 -7.63 6.81 -8.79
C LEU A 217 -7.43 5.66 -9.79
N ILE A 218 -8.42 5.40 -10.65
CA ILE A 218 -8.31 4.37 -11.69
C ILE A 218 -7.18 4.73 -12.66
N VAL A 219 -7.12 5.98 -13.14
CA VAL A 219 -6.06 6.44 -14.06
C VAL A 219 -4.68 6.28 -13.44
N VAL A 220 -4.47 6.76 -12.21
CA VAL A 220 -3.19 6.63 -11.50
C VAL A 220 -2.81 5.16 -11.30
N SER A 221 -3.77 4.32 -10.97
CA SER A 221 -3.52 2.88 -10.77
C SER A 221 -3.10 2.18 -12.06
N VAL A 222 -3.73 2.51 -13.19
CA VAL A 222 -3.35 2.00 -14.52
C VAL A 222 -1.96 2.51 -14.92
N LEU A 223 -1.66 3.79 -14.69
CA LEU A 223 -0.33 4.35 -14.94
C LEU A 223 0.74 3.66 -14.06
N SER A 224 0.45 3.38 -12.81
CA SER A 224 1.35 2.67 -11.90
C SER A 224 1.63 1.23 -12.36
N ALA A 225 0.60 0.50 -12.84
CA ALA A 225 0.78 -0.81 -13.49
C ALA A 225 1.66 -0.69 -14.74
N GLY A 226 1.47 0.37 -15.54
CA GLY A 226 2.29 0.70 -16.71
C GLY A 226 3.75 0.98 -16.33
N ARG A 227 3.98 1.75 -15.27
CA ARG A 227 5.33 2.01 -14.72
C ARG A 227 6.06 0.72 -14.42
N ASN A 228 5.43 -0.18 -13.67
CA ASN A 228 6.04 -1.44 -13.27
C ASN A 228 6.40 -2.29 -14.50
N SER A 229 5.46 -2.47 -15.42
CA SER A 229 5.67 -3.29 -16.63
C SER A 229 6.73 -2.71 -17.55
N PHE A 230 6.73 -1.39 -17.75
CA PHE A 230 7.72 -0.72 -18.59
C PHE A 230 9.11 -0.74 -17.96
N SER A 231 9.22 -0.63 -16.64
CA SER A 231 10.49 -0.70 -15.92
C SER A 231 11.12 -2.08 -16.00
N PHE A 232 10.32 -3.15 -15.82
CA PHE A 232 10.81 -4.52 -15.97
C PHE A 232 11.22 -4.82 -17.41
N PHE A 233 10.43 -4.34 -18.37
CA PHE A 233 10.80 -4.42 -19.79
C PHE A 233 12.14 -3.73 -20.07
N LEU A 234 12.30 -2.46 -19.63
CA LEU A 234 13.54 -1.71 -19.83
C LEU A 234 14.73 -2.39 -19.17
N LEU A 235 14.60 -2.80 -17.90
CA LEU A 235 15.66 -3.47 -17.18
C LEU A 235 16.10 -4.76 -17.89
N LEU A 236 15.15 -5.55 -18.37
CA LEU A 236 15.44 -6.80 -19.08
C LEU A 236 16.18 -6.55 -20.39
N ILE A 237 15.74 -5.60 -21.24
CA ILE A 237 16.44 -5.30 -22.51
C ILE A 237 17.82 -4.71 -22.27
N VAL A 238 17.99 -3.90 -21.23
CA VAL A 238 19.30 -3.38 -20.81
C VAL A 238 20.22 -4.54 -20.40
N CYS A 239 19.73 -5.45 -19.55
CA CYS A 239 20.51 -6.63 -19.11
C CYS A 239 20.84 -7.60 -20.24
N MET A 240 20.04 -7.65 -21.31
CA MET A 240 20.34 -8.40 -22.53
C MET A 240 21.41 -7.75 -23.43
N GLY A 241 21.81 -6.53 -23.10
CA GLY A 241 22.82 -5.79 -23.88
C GLY A 241 22.28 -5.08 -25.10
N TYR A 242 20.98 -4.78 -25.15
CA TYR A 242 20.37 -4.13 -26.31
C TYR A 242 20.97 -2.76 -26.62
N GLY A 243 21.40 -2.58 -27.85
CA GLY A 243 21.97 -1.32 -28.36
C GLY A 243 23.41 -1.02 -27.91
N VAL A 244 24.00 -1.83 -27.01
CA VAL A 244 25.38 -1.67 -26.53
C VAL A 244 26.26 -2.88 -26.85
N VAL A 245 25.76 -4.09 -26.59
CA VAL A 245 26.46 -5.35 -26.85
C VAL A 245 25.89 -6.02 -28.10
N LYS A 246 24.56 -5.95 -28.22
CA LYS A 246 23.81 -6.53 -29.37
C LYS A 246 23.03 -5.42 -30.06
N PRO A 247 23.24 -5.17 -31.38
CA PRO A 247 22.52 -4.12 -32.09
C PRO A 247 21.01 -4.40 -32.16
N SER A 248 20.62 -5.68 -32.21
CA SER A 248 19.23 -6.13 -32.20
C SER A 248 19.07 -7.41 -31.38
N LEU A 249 17.90 -7.61 -30.77
CA LEU A 249 17.57 -8.83 -30.03
C LEU A 249 16.77 -9.84 -30.89
N GLY A 250 16.48 -9.50 -32.17
CA GLY A 250 15.75 -10.38 -33.07
C GLY A 250 14.43 -10.89 -32.52
N ARG A 251 14.17 -12.19 -32.60
CA ARG A 251 12.94 -12.84 -32.12
C ARG A 251 12.78 -12.73 -30.60
N THR A 252 13.86 -12.62 -29.84
CA THR A 252 13.82 -12.48 -28.37
C THR A 252 13.08 -11.20 -27.95
N MET A 253 13.24 -10.10 -28.71
CA MET A 253 12.53 -8.84 -28.43
C MET A 253 11.00 -8.99 -28.48
N ILE A 254 10.48 -9.89 -29.34
CA ILE A 254 9.04 -10.16 -29.41
C ILE A 254 8.55 -10.80 -28.12
N TRP A 255 9.28 -11.81 -27.62
CA TRP A 255 8.93 -12.49 -26.37
C TRP A 255 9.01 -11.56 -25.15
N VAL A 256 10.02 -10.68 -25.10
CA VAL A 256 10.13 -9.67 -24.03
C VAL A 256 8.95 -8.70 -24.05
N ARG A 257 8.54 -8.25 -25.24
CA ARG A 257 7.36 -7.37 -25.39
C ARG A 257 6.07 -8.07 -24.94
N TRP A 258 5.87 -9.32 -25.36
CA TRP A 258 4.71 -10.11 -24.93
C TRP A 258 4.68 -10.30 -23.41
N LEU A 259 5.80 -10.62 -22.77
CA LEU A 259 5.89 -10.73 -21.33
C LEU A 259 5.51 -9.40 -20.64
N ALA A 260 5.98 -8.26 -21.16
CA ALA A 260 5.66 -6.96 -20.63
C ALA A 260 4.17 -6.60 -20.75
N ILE A 261 3.58 -6.88 -21.94
CA ILE A 261 2.14 -6.67 -22.16
C ILE A 261 1.31 -7.56 -21.23
N THR A 262 1.68 -8.83 -21.11
CA THR A 262 0.98 -9.78 -20.24
C THR A 262 1.04 -9.33 -18.78
N HIS A 263 2.22 -8.91 -18.30
CA HIS A 263 2.37 -8.37 -16.95
C HIS A 263 1.53 -7.10 -16.73
N PHE A 264 1.49 -6.20 -17.70
CA PHE A 264 0.66 -4.99 -17.66
C PHE A 264 -0.82 -5.33 -17.57
N VAL A 265 -1.31 -6.24 -18.42
CA VAL A 265 -2.73 -6.64 -18.42
C VAL A 265 -3.13 -7.25 -17.09
N PHE A 266 -2.34 -8.19 -16.54
CA PHE A 266 -2.62 -8.74 -15.21
C PHE A 266 -2.50 -7.70 -14.11
N GLY A 267 -1.59 -6.72 -14.22
CA GLY A 267 -1.49 -5.59 -13.31
C GLY A 267 -2.76 -4.74 -13.29
N VAL A 268 -3.32 -4.43 -14.47
CA VAL A 268 -4.58 -3.68 -14.59
C VAL A 268 -5.76 -4.50 -14.04
N VAL A 269 -5.84 -5.79 -14.36
CA VAL A 269 -6.88 -6.69 -13.82
C VAL A 269 -6.80 -6.76 -12.29
N TYR A 270 -5.59 -6.86 -11.73
CA TYR A 270 -5.38 -6.81 -10.28
C TYR A 270 -5.90 -5.50 -9.65
N VAL A 271 -5.60 -4.37 -10.28
CA VAL A 271 -6.09 -3.06 -9.81
C VAL A 271 -7.62 -3.00 -9.82
N ILE A 272 -8.25 -3.39 -10.94
CA ILE A 272 -9.72 -3.43 -11.05
C ILE A 272 -10.31 -4.35 -9.97
N ALA A 273 -9.76 -5.55 -9.82
CA ALA A 273 -10.21 -6.50 -8.80
C ALA A 273 -10.06 -5.92 -7.38
N SER A 274 -8.94 -5.27 -7.07
CA SER A 274 -8.70 -4.66 -5.75
C SER A 274 -9.61 -3.47 -5.43
N LEU A 275 -10.14 -2.79 -6.46
CA LEU A 275 -11.11 -1.70 -6.30
C LEU A 275 -12.55 -2.21 -6.18
N SER A 276 -12.85 -3.40 -6.75
CA SER A 276 -14.20 -3.95 -6.85
C SER A 276 -14.53 -4.93 -5.74
N VAL A 277 -13.53 -5.65 -5.21
CA VAL A 277 -13.71 -6.74 -4.23
C VAL A 277 -13.33 -6.26 -2.84
N THR A 278 -14.26 -6.37 -1.88
CA THR A 278 -13.94 -6.13 -0.48
C THR A 278 -13.07 -7.27 0.07
N PRO A 279 -12.15 -7.00 1.02
CA PRO A 279 -11.27 -8.04 1.60
C PRO A 279 -12.03 -9.25 2.17
N GLU A 280 -13.26 -9.02 2.63
CA GLU A 280 -14.13 -10.06 3.22
C GLU A 280 -14.68 -11.04 2.18
N ASN A 281 -14.88 -10.57 0.93
CA ASN A 281 -15.36 -11.37 -0.19
C ASN A 281 -14.23 -11.79 -1.14
N ALA A 282 -13.00 -11.55 -0.73
CA ALA A 282 -11.79 -11.71 -1.53
C ALA A 282 -11.34 -13.18 -1.72
N GLY A 283 -12.19 -14.15 -1.60
CA GLY A 283 -11.94 -15.58 -1.72
C GLY A 283 -10.98 -16.04 -2.84
N PRO A 284 -11.15 -17.21 -3.43
CA PRO A 284 -10.21 -17.79 -4.41
C PRO A 284 -10.03 -16.94 -5.68
N LEU A 285 -10.93 -16.00 -5.98
CA LEU A 285 -10.83 -15.12 -7.14
C LEU A 285 -9.58 -14.22 -7.09
N VAL A 286 -9.19 -13.73 -5.91
CA VAL A 286 -7.98 -12.92 -5.74
C VAL A 286 -6.73 -13.71 -6.07
N LEU A 287 -6.66 -14.98 -5.65
CA LEU A 287 -5.55 -15.86 -5.99
C LEU A 287 -5.42 -16.04 -7.50
N LEU A 288 -6.52 -16.18 -8.23
CA LEU A 288 -6.52 -16.34 -9.67
C LEU A 288 -5.94 -15.11 -10.41
N VAL A 289 -6.04 -13.92 -9.83
CA VAL A 289 -5.46 -12.69 -10.41
C VAL A 289 -4.01 -12.47 -9.95
N VAL A 290 -3.73 -12.74 -8.68
CA VAL A 290 -2.39 -12.52 -8.10
C VAL A 290 -1.37 -13.53 -8.62
N LEU A 291 -1.76 -14.80 -8.82
CA LEU A 291 -0.84 -15.85 -9.28
C LEU A 291 -0.23 -15.56 -10.66
N PRO A 292 -0.99 -15.19 -11.71
CA PRO A 292 -0.40 -14.84 -13.01
C PRO A 292 0.50 -13.60 -12.93
N LEU A 293 0.12 -12.59 -12.12
CA LEU A 293 0.94 -11.40 -11.90
C LEU A 293 2.28 -11.76 -11.24
N ALA A 294 2.26 -12.59 -10.20
CA ALA A 294 3.46 -13.09 -9.54
C ALA A 294 4.31 -13.98 -10.45
N ALA A 295 3.68 -14.83 -11.28
CA ALA A 295 4.38 -15.67 -12.24
C ALA A 295 5.11 -14.83 -13.30
N THR A 296 4.47 -13.81 -13.86
CA THR A 296 5.10 -12.90 -14.83
C THR A 296 6.23 -12.09 -14.21
N LEU A 297 6.07 -11.62 -12.97
CA LEU A 297 7.13 -10.95 -12.21
C LEU A 297 8.33 -11.86 -11.99
N THR A 298 8.09 -13.09 -11.57
CA THR A 298 9.14 -14.10 -11.36
C THR A 298 9.86 -14.42 -12.67
N ALA A 299 9.13 -14.53 -13.78
CA ALA A 299 9.71 -14.74 -15.12
C ALA A 299 10.62 -13.57 -15.50
N PHE A 300 10.20 -12.32 -15.31
CA PHE A 300 11.05 -11.15 -15.51
C PHE A 300 12.33 -11.22 -14.68
N TYR A 301 12.20 -11.57 -13.41
CA TYR A 301 13.33 -11.59 -12.48
C TYR A 301 14.37 -12.63 -12.88
N ILE A 302 13.93 -13.87 -13.12
CA ILE A 302 14.82 -14.98 -13.52
C ILE A 302 15.48 -14.65 -14.86
N TRP A 303 14.70 -14.15 -15.82
CA TRP A 303 15.23 -13.83 -17.14
C TRP A 303 16.24 -12.68 -17.11
N THR A 304 15.96 -11.62 -16.33
CA THR A 304 16.88 -10.49 -16.13
C THR A 304 18.20 -10.92 -15.52
N LEU A 305 18.20 -11.71 -14.45
CA LEU A 305 19.43 -12.18 -13.81
C LEU A 305 20.23 -13.11 -14.74
N ASN A 306 19.56 -14.03 -15.44
CA ASN A 306 20.23 -14.93 -16.37
C ASN A 306 20.83 -14.16 -17.55
N SER A 307 20.08 -13.17 -18.10
CA SER A 307 20.56 -12.34 -19.19
C SER A 307 21.73 -11.47 -18.80
N LEU A 308 21.70 -10.88 -17.61
CA LEU A 308 22.80 -10.06 -17.08
C LEU A 308 24.07 -10.88 -16.92
N ASN A 309 23.96 -12.07 -16.33
CA ASN A 309 25.11 -12.98 -16.18
C ASN A 309 25.67 -13.45 -17.53
N ALA A 310 24.80 -13.79 -18.47
CA ALA A 310 25.20 -14.20 -19.82
C ALA A 310 25.89 -13.05 -20.57
N THR A 311 25.36 -11.82 -20.48
CA THR A 311 25.96 -10.62 -21.10
C THR A 311 27.31 -10.29 -20.50
N MET A 312 27.47 -10.37 -19.18
CA MET A 312 28.76 -10.17 -18.53
C MET A 312 29.79 -11.21 -18.95
N LYS A 313 29.39 -12.48 -19.06
CA LYS A 313 30.26 -13.57 -19.52
C LYS A 313 30.71 -13.35 -20.96
N ASP A 314 29.79 -13.05 -21.87
CA ASP A 314 30.08 -12.76 -23.30
C ASP A 314 31.06 -11.58 -23.45
N LEU A 315 30.85 -10.50 -22.67
CA LEU A 315 31.75 -9.34 -22.68
C LEU A 315 33.17 -9.66 -22.15
N MET A 316 33.27 -10.53 -21.17
CA MET A 316 34.56 -10.96 -20.64
C MET A 316 35.30 -11.89 -21.61
N GLU A 317 34.60 -12.81 -22.27
CA GLU A 317 35.17 -13.68 -23.33
C GLU A 317 35.69 -12.84 -24.49
N ARG A 318 34.97 -11.76 -24.85
CA ARG A 318 35.40 -10.80 -25.91
C ARG A 318 36.41 -9.77 -25.43
N LYS A 319 36.88 -9.82 -24.18
CA LYS A 319 37.85 -8.91 -23.59
C LYS A 319 37.40 -7.43 -23.58
N GLN A 320 36.09 -7.16 -23.55
CA GLN A 320 35.50 -5.81 -23.51
C GLN A 320 35.36 -5.32 -22.07
N THR A 321 36.47 -4.96 -21.41
CA THR A 321 36.52 -4.67 -19.98
C THR A 321 35.72 -3.47 -19.54
N ILE A 322 35.69 -2.38 -20.34
CA ILE A 322 34.94 -1.16 -20.01
C ILE A 322 33.43 -1.44 -20.01
N LYS A 323 32.92 -2.15 -21.03
CA LYS A 323 31.51 -2.55 -21.08
C LYS A 323 31.18 -3.53 -19.95
N ALA A 324 32.05 -4.52 -19.71
CA ALA A 324 31.88 -5.45 -18.59
C ALA A 324 31.80 -4.74 -17.22
N MET A 325 32.60 -3.68 -17.00
CA MET A 325 32.52 -2.86 -15.79
C MET A 325 31.18 -2.12 -15.66
N MET A 326 30.58 -1.63 -16.76
CA MET A 326 29.24 -1.00 -16.72
C MET A 326 28.18 -2.01 -16.25
N TYR A 327 28.16 -3.22 -16.86
CA TYR A 327 27.22 -4.27 -16.47
C TYR A 327 27.46 -4.79 -15.06
N ARG A 328 28.71 -4.79 -14.58
CA ARG A 328 29.04 -5.10 -13.18
C ARG A 328 28.50 -4.05 -12.21
N LYS A 329 28.58 -2.76 -12.57
CA LYS A 329 27.96 -1.69 -11.77
C LYS A 329 26.43 -1.86 -11.72
N LEU A 330 25.80 -2.18 -12.84
CA LEU A 330 24.36 -2.49 -12.88
C LEU A 330 24.02 -3.69 -11.97
N TRP A 331 24.83 -4.74 -12.00
CA TRP A 331 24.64 -5.91 -11.15
C TRP A 331 24.68 -5.55 -9.66
N TRP A 332 25.64 -4.69 -9.25
CA TRP A 332 25.72 -4.19 -7.88
C TRP A 332 24.54 -3.30 -7.50
N CYS A 333 24.01 -2.49 -8.41
CA CYS A 333 22.83 -1.68 -8.20
C CYS A 333 21.62 -2.58 -7.93
N ILE A 334 21.34 -3.56 -8.79
CA ILE A 334 20.24 -4.51 -8.63
C ILE A 334 20.37 -5.29 -7.33
N LEU A 335 21.58 -5.78 -7.01
CA LEU A 335 21.80 -6.49 -5.75
C LEU A 335 21.60 -5.58 -4.53
N GLY A 336 22.08 -4.35 -4.61
CA GLY A 336 21.90 -3.34 -3.55
C GLY A 336 20.44 -3.06 -3.29
N SER A 337 19.64 -2.84 -4.35
CA SER A 337 18.20 -2.61 -4.24
C SER A 337 17.47 -3.81 -3.61
N ILE A 338 17.83 -5.03 -4.01
CA ILE A 338 17.27 -6.25 -3.42
C ILE A 338 17.59 -6.33 -1.93
N ILE A 339 18.82 -6.04 -1.54
CA ILE A 339 19.23 -6.05 -0.12
C ILE A 339 18.46 -4.99 0.66
N VAL A 340 18.35 -3.77 0.13
CA VAL A 340 17.60 -2.69 0.77
C VAL A 340 16.12 -3.08 0.94
N ILE A 341 15.49 -3.61 -0.10
CA ILE A 341 14.09 -4.08 -0.05
C ILE A 341 13.93 -5.19 1.01
N PHE A 342 14.87 -6.13 1.03
CA PHE A 342 14.83 -7.25 1.97
C PHE A 342 15.00 -6.78 3.43
N VAL A 343 16.00 -5.93 3.71
CA VAL A 343 16.21 -5.37 5.06
C VAL A 343 14.99 -4.57 5.50
N PHE A 344 14.45 -3.75 4.61
CA PHE A 344 13.26 -2.95 4.93
C PHE A 344 12.02 -3.82 5.18
N PHE A 345 11.87 -4.90 4.40
CA PHE A 345 10.81 -5.88 4.64
C PHE A 345 10.92 -6.51 6.03
N PHE A 346 12.13 -6.87 6.48
CA PHE A 346 12.35 -7.39 7.83
C PHE A 346 12.03 -6.37 8.92
N VAL A 347 12.49 -5.13 8.76
CA VAL A 347 12.20 -4.04 9.70
C VAL A 347 10.69 -3.81 9.78
N ASN A 348 10.02 -3.81 8.64
CA ASN A 348 8.55 -3.68 8.60
C ASN A 348 7.85 -4.87 9.25
N SER A 349 8.25 -6.11 8.91
CA SER A 349 7.66 -7.30 9.53
C SER A 349 7.80 -7.30 11.05
N TRP A 350 8.94 -6.82 11.55
CA TRP A 350 9.14 -6.63 12.99
C TRP A 350 8.21 -5.56 13.56
N THR A 351 8.10 -4.41 12.89
CA THR A 351 7.20 -3.32 13.31
C THR A 351 5.75 -3.77 13.29
N PHE A 352 5.34 -4.54 12.26
CA PHE A 352 3.97 -5.05 12.11
C PHE A 352 3.69 -6.34 12.91
N ALA A 353 4.67 -6.89 13.63
CA ALA A 353 4.43 -8.03 14.51
C ALA A 353 3.37 -7.74 15.59
N GLY A 354 3.23 -6.46 16.01
CA GLY A 354 2.19 -5.99 16.91
C GLY A 354 0.88 -5.57 16.25
N VAL A 355 0.64 -5.89 14.97
CA VAL A 355 -0.58 -5.43 14.23
C VAL A 355 -1.88 -5.97 14.81
N SER A 356 -1.82 -7.07 15.57
CA SER A 356 -2.97 -7.64 16.30
C SER A 356 -3.31 -6.85 17.58
N ASP A 357 -2.46 -5.92 18.00
CA ASP A 357 -2.73 -5.02 19.10
C ASP A 357 -3.71 -3.92 18.63
N GLU A 358 -4.78 -3.70 19.39
CA GLU A 358 -5.79 -2.67 19.11
C GLU A 358 -5.20 -1.26 19.02
N ASP A 359 -4.13 -0.99 19.75
CA ASP A 359 -3.44 0.29 19.79
C ASP A 359 -2.44 0.51 18.65
N PHE A 360 -2.14 -0.53 17.86
CA PHE A 360 -1.13 -0.43 16.81
C PHE A 360 -1.49 0.61 15.75
N VAL A 361 -2.70 0.54 15.19
CA VAL A 361 -3.15 1.47 14.13
C VAL A 361 -3.27 2.90 14.64
N PRO A 362 -3.92 3.15 15.80
CA PRO A 362 -4.03 4.48 16.37
C PRO A 362 -2.70 5.14 16.75
N THR A 363 -1.65 4.39 17.04
CA THR A 363 -0.33 4.93 17.39
C THR A 363 0.61 5.12 16.20
N HIS A 364 0.44 4.33 15.12
CA HIS A 364 1.35 4.33 13.97
C HIS A 364 0.77 4.97 12.70
N TRP A 365 -0.42 5.55 12.73
CA TRP A 365 -1.11 6.08 11.55
C TRP A 365 -0.31 7.16 10.79
N SER A 366 0.51 7.96 11.48
CA SER A 366 1.23 9.09 10.88
C SER A 366 2.44 8.67 10.04
N SER A 367 3.10 7.56 10.39
CA SER A 367 4.30 7.04 9.70
C SER A 367 4.01 5.92 8.70
N ARG A 368 2.84 5.30 8.82
CA ARG A 368 2.47 4.10 8.03
C ARG A 368 2.54 4.32 6.51
N TRP A 369 2.21 5.51 6.02
CA TRP A 369 2.26 5.82 4.59
C TRP A 369 3.67 5.70 4.02
N PHE A 370 4.69 6.12 4.78
CA PHE A 370 6.09 6.03 4.34
C PHE A 370 6.54 4.58 4.27
N ILE A 371 6.15 3.79 5.27
CA ILE A 371 6.46 2.36 5.35
C ILE A 371 5.83 1.57 4.19
N LEU A 372 4.60 1.88 3.82
CA LEU A 372 3.87 1.14 2.80
C LEU A 372 4.19 1.57 1.36
N ASP A 373 4.60 2.83 1.16
CA ASP A 373 4.65 3.43 -0.17
C ASP A 373 5.89 4.32 -0.38
N GLY A 374 6.16 5.25 0.53
CA GLY A 374 7.16 6.32 0.32
C GLY A 374 8.56 5.81 0.01
N TRP A 375 9.07 4.88 0.81
CA TRP A 375 10.44 4.37 0.66
C TRP A 375 10.67 3.59 -0.63
N LEU A 376 9.65 2.83 -1.11
CA LEU A 376 9.73 2.11 -2.38
C LEU A 376 9.90 3.07 -3.56
N ASN A 377 9.19 4.21 -3.53
CA ASN A 377 9.35 5.23 -4.56
C ASN A 377 10.73 5.88 -4.53
N LEU A 378 11.37 6.02 -3.35
CA LEU A 378 12.74 6.52 -3.24
C LEU A 378 13.77 5.51 -3.77
N VAL A 379 13.63 4.22 -3.46
CA VAL A 379 14.49 3.16 -4.02
C VAL A 379 14.34 3.13 -5.53
N TYR A 380 13.11 3.17 -6.02
CA TYR A 380 12.83 3.19 -7.45
C TYR A 380 13.43 4.42 -8.14
N LEU A 381 13.34 5.61 -7.55
CA LEU A 381 14.00 6.82 -8.04
C LEU A 381 15.52 6.64 -8.13
N ALA A 382 16.14 6.05 -7.09
CA ALA A 382 17.57 5.80 -7.06
C ALA A 382 18.00 4.84 -8.18
N ASP A 383 17.23 3.76 -8.41
CA ASP A 383 17.49 2.78 -9.47
C ASP A 383 17.39 3.41 -10.86
N VAL A 384 16.32 4.16 -11.12
CA VAL A 384 16.12 4.86 -12.41
C VAL A 384 17.21 5.90 -12.64
N ALA A 385 17.55 6.69 -11.62
CA ALA A 385 18.62 7.69 -11.71
C ALA A 385 19.98 7.04 -11.98
N PHE A 386 20.27 5.90 -11.34
CA PHE A 386 21.49 5.15 -11.55
C PHE A 386 21.56 4.58 -12.98
N VAL A 387 20.48 3.98 -13.48
CA VAL A 387 20.40 3.48 -14.86
C VAL A 387 20.58 4.63 -15.85
N ALA A 388 19.88 5.74 -15.64
CA ALA A 388 20.01 6.93 -16.50
C ALA A 388 21.45 7.47 -16.47
N TRP A 389 22.08 7.57 -15.28
CA TRP A 389 23.47 7.99 -15.16
C TRP A 389 24.45 7.05 -15.88
N LEU A 390 24.23 5.73 -15.79
CA LEU A 390 25.10 4.72 -16.36
C LEU A 390 25.03 4.71 -17.92
N TRP A 391 23.84 4.92 -18.47
CA TRP A 391 23.59 4.99 -19.92
C TRP A 391 23.42 6.42 -20.46
N ARG A 392 23.92 7.44 -19.74
CA ARG A 392 23.79 8.82 -20.19
C ARG A 392 24.38 9.04 -21.58
N PRO A 393 23.74 9.86 -22.43
CA PRO A 393 24.30 10.22 -23.72
C PRO A 393 25.63 10.95 -23.57
N THR A 394 26.65 10.47 -24.30
CA THR A 394 28.00 11.07 -24.34
C THR A 394 28.48 11.11 -25.77
N ALA A 395 29.43 12.01 -26.08
CA ALA A 395 30.08 12.03 -27.37
C ALA A 395 30.74 10.66 -27.67
N ASN A 396 30.62 10.17 -28.90
CA ASN A 396 31.16 8.89 -29.33
C ASN A 396 30.45 7.62 -28.77
N ASN A 397 29.18 7.71 -28.36
CA ASN A 397 28.42 6.55 -27.87
C ASN A 397 28.40 5.36 -28.87
N ARG A 398 28.27 5.66 -30.17
CA ARG A 398 28.27 4.63 -31.22
C ARG A 398 29.64 3.96 -31.35
N ARG A 399 30.74 4.73 -31.26
CA ARG A 399 32.10 4.16 -31.26
C ARG A 399 32.32 3.27 -30.05
N PHE A 400 31.85 3.69 -28.87
CA PHE A 400 31.89 2.86 -27.67
C PHE A 400 31.08 1.56 -27.82
N ALA A 401 29.86 1.62 -28.37
CA ALA A 401 29.04 0.44 -28.61
C ALA A 401 29.68 -0.54 -29.64
N MET A 402 30.37 -0.02 -30.66
CA MET A 402 31.00 -0.79 -31.71
C MET A 402 32.47 -1.19 -31.44
N SER A 403 33.11 -0.64 -30.39
CA SER A 403 34.51 -0.92 -30.08
C SER A 403 34.69 -2.33 -29.53
N ASP A 404 35.58 -3.10 -30.13
CA ASP A 404 36.16 -4.31 -29.57
C ASP A 404 37.49 -3.92 -28.90
N GLU A 405 37.54 -3.94 -27.56
CA GLU A 405 38.76 -3.61 -26.83
C GLU A 405 39.64 -4.84 -26.68
N VAL A 406 40.92 -4.69 -27.06
CA VAL A 406 41.98 -5.68 -26.76
C VAL A 406 42.51 -5.39 -25.37
N CYS A 407 42.47 -6.36 -24.46
CA CYS A 407 42.83 -6.20 -23.05
C CYS A 407 44.30 -6.21 -22.74
N ASP A 408 44.61 -5.49 -21.67
CA ASP A 408 45.85 -5.61 -20.87
C ASP A 408 45.74 -6.82 -19.90
N PRO A 409 46.76 -7.69 -19.78
CA PRO A 409 46.68 -8.96 -19.03
C PRO A 409 46.63 -8.85 -17.50
N ASN A 410 46.73 -7.63 -16.93
CA ASN A 410 46.82 -7.45 -15.46
C ASN A 410 45.49 -7.36 -14.69
N SER A 411 44.32 -7.54 -15.35
CA SER A 411 43.00 -7.40 -14.69
C SER A 411 42.43 -8.69 -14.10
N LEU A 412 43.16 -9.78 -14.07
CA LEU A 412 42.70 -11.13 -13.65
C LEU A 412 42.43 -11.29 -12.15
N GLN A 413 42.89 -10.37 -11.27
CA GLN A 413 42.73 -10.52 -9.82
C GLN A 413 41.27 -10.27 -9.32
N THR A 414 40.46 -9.59 -10.09
CA THR A 414 39.07 -9.28 -9.65
C THR A 414 38.08 -10.43 -9.95
N PHE A 415 38.49 -11.40 -10.77
CA PHE A 415 37.65 -12.54 -11.17
C PHE A 415 37.41 -13.55 -10.05
N HIS A 416 38.40 -13.71 -9.15
CA HIS A 416 38.31 -14.65 -8.02
C HIS A 416 37.22 -14.30 -7.00
N MET A 417 36.90 -13.01 -6.81
CA MET A 417 35.89 -12.57 -5.86
C MET A 417 34.45 -12.86 -6.36
N LEU A 418 34.21 -12.70 -7.67
CA LEU A 418 32.89 -13.02 -8.27
C LEU A 418 32.60 -14.53 -8.28
N THR A 419 33.64 -15.34 -8.53
CA THR A 419 33.54 -16.79 -8.48
C THR A 419 33.31 -17.28 -7.05
N PHE A 420 33.91 -16.62 -6.06
CA PHE A 420 33.70 -16.91 -4.64
C PHE A 420 32.26 -16.60 -4.20
N LEU A 421 31.73 -15.42 -4.56
CA LEU A 421 30.34 -15.03 -4.25
C LEU A 421 29.30 -15.95 -4.96
N SER A 422 29.55 -16.35 -6.21
CA SER A 422 28.67 -17.28 -6.91
C SER A 422 28.68 -18.68 -6.28
N ARG A 423 29.82 -19.12 -5.74
CA ARG A 423 29.94 -20.37 -4.96
C ARG A 423 29.23 -20.24 -3.61
N LEU A 424 29.35 -19.08 -2.92
CA LEU A 424 28.67 -18.80 -1.65
C LEU A 424 27.16 -18.80 -1.80
N LEU A 425 26.64 -18.19 -2.88
CA LEU A 425 25.21 -18.22 -3.21
C LEU A 425 24.70 -19.63 -3.55
N LYS A 426 25.51 -20.44 -4.25
CA LYS A 426 25.17 -21.85 -4.49
C LYS A 426 25.16 -22.68 -3.19
N THR A 427 26.10 -22.45 -2.27
CA THR A 427 26.14 -23.12 -0.97
C THR A 427 24.99 -22.69 -0.06
N MET A 428 24.64 -21.38 -0.05
CA MET A 428 23.46 -20.87 0.67
C MET A 428 22.14 -21.41 0.10
N ARG A 429 22.07 -21.63 -1.21
CA ARG A 429 20.89 -22.26 -1.86
C ARG A 429 20.77 -23.74 -1.50
N ALA A 430 21.88 -24.45 -1.43
CA ALA A 430 21.92 -25.86 -1.02
C ALA A 430 21.54 -26.02 0.46
N SER A 431 22.06 -25.18 1.36
CA SER A 431 21.72 -25.21 2.77
C SER A 431 20.27 -24.83 3.07
N ARG A 432 19.66 -23.92 2.30
CA ARG A 432 18.22 -23.61 2.41
C ARG A 432 17.33 -24.76 1.95
N LEU A 433 17.71 -25.48 0.90
CA LEU A 433 16.99 -26.68 0.47
C LEU A 433 17.08 -27.79 1.52
N GLN A 434 18.22 -27.96 2.19
CA GLN A 434 18.38 -28.89 3.31
C GLN A 434 17.59 -28.46 4.56
N ALA A 435 17.56 -27.15 4.88
CA ALA A 435 16.79 -26.62 5.99
C ALA A 435 15.27 -26.72 5.75
N CYS A 436 14.79 -26.49 4.52
CA CYS A 436 13.39 -26.72 4.14
C CYS A 436 13.01 -28.20 4.21
N ALA A 437 13.88 -29.10 3.74
CA ALA A 437 13.65 -30.54 3.83
C ALA A 437 13.63 -31.03 5.29
N HIS A 438 14.49 -30.47 6.16
CA HIS A 438 14.50 -30.77 7.60
C HIS A 438 13.26 -30.23 8.33
N LEU A 439 12.77 -29.04 7.97
CA LEU A 439 11.53 -28.46 8.49
C LEU A 439 10.29 -29.25 8.04
N LEU A 440 10.25 -29.70 6.78
CA LEU A 440 9.19 -30.59 6.29
C LEU A 440 9.18 -31.94 7.02
N THR A 441 10.36 -32.52 7.30
CA THR A 441 10.47 -33.78 8.04
C THR A 441 10.09 -33.61 9.52
N LEU A 442 10.35 -32.45 10.11
CA LEU A 442 9.91 -32.12 11.48
C LEU A 442 8.39 -31.91 11.55
N MET A 443 7.80 -31.22 10.58
CA MET A 443 6.34 -31.00 10.52
C MET A 443 5.57 -32.30 10.28
N THR A 444 6.11 -33.24 9.52
CA THR A 444 5.49 -34.59 9.35
C THR A 444 5.65 -35.49 10.55
N ARG A 445 6.65 -35.27 11.41
CA ARG A 445 6.84 -36.04 12.66
C ARG A 445 5.94 -35.54 13.80
N THR A 446 5.62 -34.25 13.88
CA THR A 446 4.72 -33.67 14.90
C THR A 446 3.25 -33.94 14.63
N SER A 447 2.87 -34.27 13.37
CA SER A 447 1.49 -34.65 13.01
C SER A 447 1.09 -36.09 13.41
N LYS A 448 2.03 -36.92 13.89
CA LYS A 448 1.75 -38.33 14.26
C LYS A 448 1.67 -38.62 15.76
N ALA A 449 1.79 -37.62 16.62
CA ALA A 449 1.69 -37.81 18.07
C ALA A 449 0.61 -36.90 18.67
N HIS A 450 -0.48 -37.49 19.06
CA HIS A 450 -1.58 -37.08 19.95
C HIS A 450 -2.94 -36.84 19.28
N ARG A 451 -3.70 -37.93 19.25
CA ARG A 451 -5.15 -37.91 19.47
C ARG A 451 -5.44 -38.72 20.74
N PRO A 452 -6.16 -38.16 21.69
CA PRO A 452 -7.09 -38.91 22.49
C PRO A 452 -8.55 -38.45 22.26
N PRO A 453 -9.55 -39.27 22.68
CA PRO A 453 -10.87 -39.22 22.07
C PRO A 453 -11.85 -38.29 22.77
N MET A 454 -12.82 -37.94 22.00
CA MET A 454 -14.08 -37.22 22.16
C MET A 454 -14.91 -37.61 23.40
N MET A 455 -15.45 -36.59 24.09
CA MET A 455 -16.79 -36.62 24.68
C MET A 455 -17.44 -35.24 24.65
N LEU A 456 -18.59 -35.16 24.02
CA LEU A 456 -19.54 -34.05 24.06
C LEU A 456 -20.28 -34.04 25.42
N PRO A 457 -20.80 -32.87 25.90
CA PRO A 457 -22.19 -32.56 25.56
C PRO A 457 -22.46 -31.09 25.18
N GLU A 458 -23.48 -30.95 24.37
CA GLU A 458 -24.18 -29.71 24.00
C GLU A 458 -24.65 -28.88 25.19
N THR A 459 -24.41 -27.57 25.13
CA THR A 459 -25.39 -26.62 25.63
C THR A 459 -25.17 -25.28 24.87
N THR A 460 -26.11 -24.95 24.05
CA THR A 460 -26.26 -23.68 23.32
C THR A 460 -26.58 -22.55 24.30
N LEU A 461 -25.69 -21.58 24.40
CA LEU A 461 -26.02 -20.23 24.84
C LEU A 461 -25.30 -19.27 23.90
N ARG A 462 -26.06 -18.64 23.01
CA ARG A 462 -25.60 -17.52 22.18
C ARG A 462 -25.43 -16.30 23.09
N VAL A 463 -24.18 -15.97 23.36
CA VAL A 463 -23.79 -14.67 23.93
C VAL A 463 -23.21 -13.86 22.77
N PRO A 464 -23.65 -12.64 22.53
CA PRO A 464 -23.06 -11.79 21.49
C PRO A 464 -21.64 -11.43 21.91
N THR A 465 -20.67 -11.85 21.13
CA THR A 465 -19.25 -11.54 21.27
C THR A 465 -18.98 -10.04 21.14
N PRO A 466 -17.94 -9.49 21.78
CA PRO A 466 -17.60 -8.05 21.77
C PRO A 466 -16.98 -7.59 20.43
N THR A 467 -17.50 -8.05 19.31
CA THR A 467 -17.00 -7.71 17.95
C THR A 467 -17.40 -6.31 17.49
N VAL A 468 -18.29 -5.63 18.22
CA VAL A 468 -18.85 -4.34 17.82
C VAL A 468 -17.81 -3.22 17.80
N MET A 469 -16.83 -3.23 18.71
CA MET A 469 -15.88 -2.13 18.80
C MET A 469 -14.67 -2.24 17.85
N HIS A 470 -14.32 -3.45 17.44
CA HIS A 470 -13.22 -3.65 16.46
C HIS A 470 -13.56 -3.15 15.05
N HIS A 471 -14.87 -3.15 14.69
CA HIS A 471 -15.33 -2.64 13.41
C HIS A 471 -15.58 -1.14 13.36
N LEU A 472 -15.74 -0.48 14.51
CA LEU A 472 -16.10 0.93 14.60
C LEU A 472 -14.93 1.88 14.29
N CYS A 473 -13.69 1.44 14.49
CA CYS A 473 -12.49 2.24 14.20
C CYS A 473 -11.72 1.77 12.97
N GLN A 474 -12.16 0.69 12.32
CA GLN A 474 -11.62 0.34 11.01
C GLN A 474 -12.14 1.32 9.98
N HIS A 475 -11.24 1.97 9.26
CA HIS A 475 -11.42 2.88 8.13
C HIS A 475 -12.88 2.98 7.62
N PRO A 476 -13.45 4.18 7.45
CA PRO A 476 -14.74 4.35 6.81
C PRO A 476 -14.63 4.10 5.30
N SER A 477 -14.06 2.99 4.89
CA SER A 477 -14.03 2.62 3.50
C SER A 477 -14.80 1.33 3.35
N ARG A 478 -15.97 1.44 2.79
CA ARG A 478 -16.65 0.43 1.98
C ARG A 478 -17.88 -0.30 2.47
N ARG A 479 -18.41 -0.12 3.69
CA ARG A 479 -19.63 -0.87 4.01
C ARG A 479 -20.96 -0.26 3.54
N ASN A 480 -21.02 0.99 3.05
CA ASN A 480 -22.26 1.58 2.56
C ASN A 480 -22.11 2.27 1.20
N MET A 481 -21.46 1.61 0.24
CA MET A 481 -21.41 2.04 -1.15
C MET A 481 -21.84 0.94 -2.12
N HIS A 482 -23.02 0.40 -1.94
CA HIS A 482 -23.84 -0.24 -2.95
C HIS A 482 -25.29 -0.14 -2.51
N PRO A 483 -26.24 0.33 -3.29
CA PRO A 483 -26.45 0.08 -4.71
C PRO A 483 -26.83 1.32 -5.52
N TYR A 484 -25.96 1.88 -6.33
CA TYR A 484 -26.36 2.75 -7.45
C TYR A 484 -25.39 2.52 -8.61
N LEU A 485 -25.46 1.33 -9.20
CA LEU A 485 -24.92 1.03 -10.51
C LEU A 485 -25.89 0.09 -11.27
N GLU A 486 -27.20 0.41 -11.17
CA GLU A 486 -28.17 -0.05 -12.15
C GLU A 486 -28.99 1.18 -12.53
N SER A 487 -28.56 1.84 -13.56
CA SER A 487 -29.19 2.78 -14.48
C SER A 487 -28.26 3.96 -14.78
N LEU A 488 -27.30 3.72 -15.65
CA LEU A 488 -26.95 4.57 -16.79
C LEU A 488 -25.89 3.83 -17.61
#